data_49bd7a2baefa97ee119a9e0a2c31119c
#
_entry.id   49bd7a2baefa97ee119a9e0a2c31119c
#
_cell.length_a   1.000
_cell.length_b   1.000
_cell.length_c   1.000
_cell.angle_alpha   90.00
_cell.angle_beta   90.00
_cell.angle_gamma   90.00
#
_symmetry.space_group_name_H-M   'P 1'
#
loop_
_entity.id
_entity.type
_entity.pdbx_description
1 polymer ?
#
loop_
_entity_poly.entity_id
_entity_poly.type
_entity_poly.pdbx_seq_one_letter_code
_entity_poly.pdbx_strand_id
1 'polypeptide(L)'
;YNAPDKGYFNANVLKSFPYQGYDQIERRKQLTDKYAGGAGVDWKKEIADYAAQLKNKGEIKPVMPKKVSPVKEKVLKVKGWPFAPDRVKEMLADEKETVKVLEIAPGVQMTFVRIPAGEFVMGSYHGEPDTYPTTKVKIDKAFWMGELEVTNQQYNTIFPQHDSRYVDQQWKDHVVPGYPANKPEQPVIRVSYNDAMEYCKILSQKTGLNITLPTEAQWEWACRGGSDEDFWFGNLNADFGKKDNLADVTTNKFAVSGVDPQPMSPESPWYKYYTFLPKAANVDDGSLVQVGGKKYEANPFGLYCMHGNVAEWTRSDYVPYPYKENPKKVSEYKVVRGGSYIERPKYSTAYSRKGFYPYQCVFNVGFRVIIED
;
A
#
# COMPACT_ATOMS: atom_id res chain seq x y z
N TYR A 1 -7.70 20.53 20.16
CA TYR A 1 -7.11 19.86 18.99
C TYR A 1 -6.27 20.88 18.25
N ASN A 2 -5.03 21.03 18.65
CA ASN A 2 -4.01 21.64 17.84
C ASN A 2 -3.52 20.54 16.88
N ALA A 3 -4.15 20.38 15.74
CA ALA A 3 -3.53 19.66 14.66
C ALA A 3 -2.29 20.47 14.25
N PRO A 4 -1.09 19.88 14.31
CA PRO A 4 0.04 20.53 13.69
C PRO A 4 -0.26 20.64 12.22
N ASP A 5 -0.16 21.84 11.77
CA ASP A 5 -0.35 22.23 10.40
C ASP A 5 0.53 21.46 9.43
N LYS A 6 -0.02 21.32 8.25
CA LYS A 6 0.68 21.03 7.01
C LYS A 6 1.02 19.58 6.74
N GLY A 7 0.03 18.77 6.42
CA GLY A 7 0.31 17.62 5.60
C GLY A 7 -0.56 16.38 5.74
N TYR A 8 -1.41 16.30 6.73
CA TYR A 8 -2.11 15.03 7.04
C TYR A 8 -3.49 14.86 6.42
N PHE A 9 -3.98 15.84 5.69
CA PHE A 9 -5.22 15.67 4.94
C PHE A 9 -4.94 15.78 3.44
N ASN A 10 -4.69 14.63 2.86
CA ASN A 10 -4.61 14.49 1.43
C ASN A 10 -5.96 14.89 0.82
N ALA A 11 -5.96 15.97 0.04
CA ALA A 11 -7.13 16.42 -0.70
C ALA A 11 -7.74 15.32 -1.60
N ASN A 12 -7.01 14.23 -1.85
CA ASN A 12 -7.46 13.10 -2.62
C ASN A 12 -8.18 12.04 -1.81
N VAL A 13 -7.91 11.90 -0.50
CA VAL A 13 -8.80 11.12 0.35
C VAL A 13 -10.21 11.71 0.29
N LEU A 14 -10.33 13.03 0.19
CA LEU A 14 -11.59 13.72 0.00
C LEU A 14 -12.14 13.60 -1.44
N LYS A 15 -11.29 13.45 -2.45
CA LYS A 15 -11.71 13.22 -3.85
C LYS A 15 -12.12 11.78 -4.14
N SER A 16 -11.61 10.82 -3.39
CA SER A 16 -12.02 9.41 -3.48
C SER A 16 -13.35 9.13 -2.76
N PHE A 17 -13.83 10.06 -1.94
CA PHE A 17 -15.17 10.01 -1.37
C PHE A 17 -16.10 10.92 -2.16
N PRO A 18 -16.94 10.41 -3.07
CA PRO A 18 -17.84 11.22 -3.89
C PRO A 18 -18.90 12.00 -3.10
N TYR A 19 -18.95 11.83 -1.78
CA TYR A 19 -19.88 12.49 -0.86
C TYR A 19 -19.31 13.69 -0.11
N GLN A 20 -18.02 13.94 -0.19
CA GLN A 20 -17.44 15.10 0.49
C GLN A 20 -16.94 16.07 -0.57
N GLY A 21 -17.90 16.70 -1.22
CA GLY A 21 -17.68 17.55 -2.36
C GLY A 21 -16.73 18.70 -2.12
N TYR A 22 -16.38 19.31 -3.22
CA TYR A 22 -15.60 20.52 -3.40
C TYR A 22 -15.87 21.59 -2.32
N ASP A 23 -17.10 21.69 -1.83
CA ASP A 23 -17.53 22.63 -0.80
C ASP A 23 -16.84 22.46 0.55
N GLN A 24 -16.41 21.27 0.92
CA GLN A 24 -15.72 21.07 2.20
C GLN A 24 -14.24 21.49 2.14
N ILE A 25 -13.58 21.32 1.00
CA ILE A 25 -12.20 21.75 0.80
C ILE A 25 -12.16 23.28 0.76
N GLU A 26 -13.08 23.90 0.01
CA GLU A 26 -13.20 25.34 -0.08
C GLU A 26 -13.60 25.95 1.26
N ARG A 27 -14.55 25.33 1.97
CA ARG A 27 -14.95 25.77 3.31
C ARG A 27 -13.82 25.65 4.33
N ARG A 28 -13.02 24.60 4.26
CA ARG A 28 -11.87 24.41 5.14
C ARG A 28 -10.79 25.46 4.86
N LYS A 29 -10.52 25.75 3.59
CA LYS A 29 -9.62 26.83 3.19
C LYS A 29 -10.10 28.17 3.72
N GLN A 30 -11.39 28.50 3.55
CA GLN A 30 -11.99 29.72 4.08
C GLN A 30 -11.89 29.82 5.61
N LEU A 31 -12.10 28.70 6.33
CA LEU A 31 -11.95 28.63 7.79
C LEU A 31 -10.48 28.80 8.19
N THR A 32 -9.55 28.18 7.49
CA THR A 32 -8.12 28.34 7.74
C THR A 32 -7.68 29.78 7.49
N ASP A 33 -8.10 30.38 6.39
CA ASP A 33 -7.78 31.77 6.04
C ASP A 33 -8.41 32.75 7.04
N LYS A 34 -9.65 32.48 7.48
CA LYS A 34 -10.36 33.31 8.46
C LYS A 34 -9.76 33.25 9.87
N TYR A 35 -9.17 32.11 10.24
CA TYR A 35 -8.71 31.84 11.61
C TYR A 35 -7.19 31.59 11.73
N ALA A 36 -6.43 31.99 10.73
CA ALA A 36 -4.97 31.93 10.74
C ALA A 36 -4.31 32.67 11.92
N GLY A 37 -5.10 33.44 12.69
CA GLY A 37 -4.69 34.14 13.91
C GLY A 37 -4.96 33.42 15.25
N GLY A 38 -5.57 32.26 15.26
CA GLY A 38 -5.40 31.22 16.30
C GLY A 38 -6.11 31.36 17.63
N ALA A 39 -7.04 32.27 17.89
CA ALA A 39 -7.70 32.32 19.19
C ALA A 39 -9.23 32.40 19.11
N GLY A 40 -9.91 31.47 19.75
CA GLY A 40 -11.29 31.63 20.17
C GLY A 40 -12.39 31.34 19.17
N VAL A 41 -12.26 30.30 18.35
CA VAL A 41 -13.35 29.88 17.45
C VAL A 41 -14.43 29.13 18.23
N ASP A 42 -15.64 29.65 18.28
CA ASP A 42 -16.81 28.91 18.71
C ASP A 42 -17.30 27.98 17.59
N TRP A 43 -16.75 26.77 17.60
CA TRP A 43 -17.06 25.75 16.59
C TRP A 43 -18.54 25.35 16.58
N LYS A 44 -19.26 25.46 17.68
CA LYS A 44 -20.70 25.16 17.75
C LYS A 44 -21.48 26.20 16.93
N LYS A 45 -21.11 27.47 17.08
CA LYS A 45 -21.70 28.56 16.31
C LYS A 45 -21.37 28.43 14.82
N GLU A 46 -20.10 28.19 14.48
CA GLU A 46 -19.67 28.03 13.07
C GLU A 46 -20.38 26.86 12.38
N ILE A 47 -20.55 25.74 13.07
CA ILE A 47 -21.31 24.57 12.53
C ILE A 47 -22.78 24.94 12.34
N ALA A 48 -23.40 25.65 13.31
CA ALA A 48 -24.79 26.08 13.21
C ALA A 48 -25.00 27.08 12.06
N ASP A 49 -24.11 28.06 11.90
CA ASP A 49 -24.16 29.03 10.83
C ASP A 49 -23.97 28.38 9.45
N TYR A 50 -23.07 27.42 9.33
CA TYR A 50 -22.89 26.65 8.11
C TYR A 50 -24.10 25.79 7.77
N ALA A 51 -24.68 25.12 8.76
CA ALA A 51 -25.91 24.34 8.58
C ALA A 51 -27.08 25.25 8.14
N ALA A 52 -27.18 26.46 8.68
CA ALA A 52 -28.18 27.46 8.26
C ALA A 52 -27.94 27.95 6.82
N GLN A 53 -26.69 28.18 6.43
CA GLN A 53 -26.32 28.54 5.05
C GLN A 53 -26.66 27.43 4.05
N LEU A 54 -26.46 26.17 4.43
CA LEU A 54 -26.85 25.02 3.60
C LEU A 54 -28.35 24.91 3.41
N LYS A 55 -29.14 25.19 4.46
CA LYS A 55 -30.60 25.23 4.38
C LYS A 55 -31.11 26.37 3.48
N ASN A 56 -30.44 27.52 3.52
CA ASN A 56 -30.82 28.70 2.74
C ASN A 56 -30.41 28.63 1.26
N LYS A 57 -29.44 27.78 0.89
CA LYS A 57 -29.04 27.55 -0.50
C LYS A 57 -30.01 26.64 -1.28
N GLY A 58 -31.22 26.37 -0.69
CA GLY A 58 -32.25 25.55 -1.30
C GLY A 58 -31.76 24.13 -1.58
N GLU A 59 -32.32 23.21 -0.82
CA GLU A 59 -32.24 21.76 -1.05
C GLU A 59 -30.98 21.28 -1.77
N ILE A 60 -29.94 21.02 -1.01
CA ILE A 60 -29.06 19.90 -1.38
C ILE A 60 -29.98 18.68 -1.27
N LYS A 61 -30.74 18.40 -2.34
CA LYS A 61 -31.28 17.06 -2.51
C LYS A 61 -30.06 16.16 -2.36
N PRO A 62 -30.06 15.22 -1.38
CA PRO A 62 -29.01 14.25 -1.36
C PRO A 62 -28.98 13.71 -2.78
N VAL A 63 -27.92 13.97 -3.53
CA VAL A 63 -27.69 13.34 -4.82
C VAL A 63 -27.50 11.90 -4.41
N MET A 64 -28.63 11.18 -4.31
CA MET A 64 -28.59 9.73 -4.21
C MET A 64 -27.62 9.33 -5.31
N PRO A 65 -26.55 8.61 -5.01
CA PRO A 65 -25.64 8.17 -6.03
C PRO A 65 -26.54 7.58 -7.10
N LYS A 66 -26.45 8.13 -8.33
CA LYS A 66 -27.09 7.45 -9.47
C LYS A 66 -26.72 6.01 -9.26
N LYS A 67 -27.71 5.10 -9.11
CA LYS A 67 -27.44 3.67 -9.05
C LYS A 67 -26.44 3.44 -10.18
N VAL A 68 -25.16 3.32 -9.81
CA VAL A 68 -24.13 2.99 -10.77
C VAL A 68 -24.59 1.63 -11.22
N SER A 69 -25.02 1.54 -12.48
CA SER A 69 -25.39 0.25 -13.05
C SER A 69 -24.21 -0.65 -12.77
N PRO A 70 -24.42 -1.86 -12.22
CA PRO A 70 -23.30 -2.73 -11.89
C PRO A 70 -22.41 -2.79 -13.12
N VAL A 71 -21.15 -2.40 -12.96
CA VAL A 71 -20.18 -2.43 -14.05
C VAL A 71 -20.19 -3.86 -14.54
N LYS A 72 -20.61 -4.09 -15.81
CA LYS A 72 -20.66 -5.44 -16.35
C LYS A 72 -19.23 -5.96 -16.34
N GLU A 73 -19.02 -6.96 -15.53
CA GLU A 73 -17.76 -7.68 -15.46
C GLU A 73 -17.39 -8.20 -16.84
N LYS A 74 -16.27 -7.73 -17.36
CA LYS A 74 -15.72 -8.27 -18.60
C LYS A 74 -14.67 -9.31 -18.24
N VAL A 75 -15.05 -10.57 -18.28
CA VAL A 75 -14.10 -11.67 -18.05
C VAL A 75 -13.06 -11.67 -19.16
N LEU A 76 -11.85 -11.25 -18.84
CA LEU A 76 -10.68 -11.34 -19.72
C LEU A 76 -10.01 -12.70 -19.50
N LYS A 77 -9.57 -13.33 -20.58
CA LYS A 77 -8.81 -14.59 -20.53
C LYS A 77 -7.43 -14.38 -21.13
N VAL A 78 -6.42 -14.85 -20.43
CA VAL A 78 -5.03 -14.89 -20.88
C VAL A 78 -4.62 -16.35 -21.00
N LYS A 79 -3.98 -16.71 -22.11
CA LYS A 79 -3.54 -18.09 -22.32
C LYS A 79 -2.43 -18.45 -21.34
N GLY A 80 -2.63 -19.50 -20.55
CA GLY A 80 -1.63 -19.95 -19.56
C GLY A 80 -1.64 -19.16 -18.25
N TRP A 81 -2.67 -18.34 -18.00
CA TRP A 81 -2.92 -17.69 -16.72
C TRP A 81 -4.42 -17.81 -16.36
N PRO A 82 -4.80 -18.07 -15.10
CA PRO A 82 -3.91 -18.35 -13.97
C PRO A 82 -3.16 -19.68 -14.10
N PHE A 83 -2.16 -19.92 -13.25
CA PHE A 83 -1.37 -21.14 -13.27
C PHE A 83 -1.00 -21.62 -11.87
N ALA A 84 -0.76 -22.94 -11.74
CA ALA A 84 -0.32 -23.55 -10.50
C ALA A 84 1.16 -23.25 -10.18
N PRO A 85 1.58 -23.26 -8.92
CA PRO A 85 2.96 -22.97 -8.50
C PRO A 85 4.04 -23.75 -9.26
N ASP A 86 3.80 -25.01 -9.61
CA ASP A 86 4.77 -25.83 -10.33
C ASP A 86 5.13 -25.29 -11.72
N ARG A 87 4.23 -24.51 -12.33
CA ARG A 87 4.48 -23.86 -13.62
C ARG A 87 5.63 -22.86 -13.56
N VAL A 88 5.91 -22.28 -12.40
CA VAL A 88 7.02 -21.32 -12.22
C VAL A 88 8.36 -21.97 -12.56
N LYS A 89 8.57 -23.23 -12.17
CA LYS A 89 9.80 -23.97 -12.49
C LYS A 89 10.00 -24.13 -13.99
N GLU A 90 8.90 -24.38 -14.72
CA GLU A 90 8.96 -24.48 -16.19
C GLU A 90 9.25 -23.14 -16.82
N MET A 91 8.67 -22.05 -16.31
CA MET A 91 8.88 -20.68 -16.82
C MET A 91 10.33 -20.20 -16.61
N LEU A 92 11.00 -20.72 -15.60
CA LEU A 92 12.39 -20.37 -15.25
C LEU A 92 13.40 -21.47 -15.67
N ALA A 93 12.99 -22.50 -16.43
CA ALA A 93 13.84 -23.64 -16.76
C ALA A 93 15.11 -23.26 -17.55
N ASP A 94 15.05 -22.20 -18.35
CA ASP A 94 16.16 -21.69 -19.16
C ASP A 94 17.04 -20.67 -18.42
N GLU A 95 16.63 -20.24 -17.23
CA GLU A 95 17.42 -19.30 -16.42
C GLU A 95 18.57 -20.03 -15.74
N LYS A 96 19.78 -19.49 -15.85
CA LYS A 96 20.98 -20.04 -15.22
C LYS A 96 20.96 -19.91 -13.70
N GLU A 97 20.35 -18.85 -13.23
CA GLU A 97 20.20 -18.51 -11.83
C GLU A 97 18.76 -18.02 -11.58
N THR A 98 18.17 -18.47 -10.48
CA THR A 98 16.84 -18.03 -10.04
C THR A 98 16.89 -17.23 -8.73
N VAL A 99 18.05 -17.22 -8.07
CA VAL A 99 18.33 -16.45 -6.86
C VAL A 99 19.67 -15.74 -7.05
N LYS A 100 19.73 -14.45 -6.74
CA LYS A 100 20.93 -13.63 -6.79
C LYS A 100 21.13 -12.96 -5.43
N VAL A 101 22.33 -13.08 -4.88
CA VAL A 101 22.72 -12.35 -3.65
C VAL A 101 23.70 -11.26 -4.04
N LEU A 102 23.38 -10.03 -3.68
CA LEU A 102 24.18 -8.85 -3.94
C LEU A 102 24.70 -8.28 -2.62
N GLU A 103 26.00 -8.21 -2.44
CA GLU A 103 26.59 -7.45 -1.35
C GLU A 103 26.63 -5.97 -1.71
N ILE A 104 25.86 -5.16 -0.98
CA ILE A 104 25.69 -3.71 -1.24
C ILE A 104 26.61 -2.83 -0.39
N ALA A 105 27.09 -3.38 0.72
CA ALA A 105 28.12 -2.82 1.60
C ALA A 105 28.76 -3.98 2.37
N PRO A 106 29.94 -3.80 3.00
CA PRO A 106 30.58 -4.85 3.78
C PRO A 106 29.64 -5.49 4.80
N GLY A 107 29.35 -6.79 4.61
CA GLY A 107 28.46 -7.58 5.46
C GLY A 107 26.97 -7.28 5.31
N VAL A 108 26.57 -6.44 4.36
CA VAL A 108 25.14 -6.14 4.08
C VAL A 108 24.77 -6.65 2.71
N GLN A 109 23.86 -7.58 2.67
CA GLN A 109 23.42 -8.26 1.45
C GLN A 109 21.94 -7.98 1.14
N MET A 110 21.60 -8.06 -0.15
CA MET A 110 20.23 -8.12 -0.66
C MET A 110 20.06 -9.38 -1.48
N THR A 111 18.98 -10.12 -1.22
CA THR A 111 18.61 -11.29 -2.02
C THR A 111 17.54 -10.91 -3.02
N PHE A 112 17.71 -11.35 -4.25
CA PHE A 112 16.77 -11.17 -5.34
C PHE A 112 16.34 -12.53 -5.87
N VAL A 113 15.09 -12.63 -6.28
CA VAL A 113 14.53 -13.79 -6.98
C VAL A 113 14.19 -13.42 -8.42
N ARG A 114 14.32 -14.39 -9.31
CA ARG A 114 14.00 -14.20 -10.74
C ARG A 114 12.50 -14.28 -10.95
N ILE A 115 11.90 -13.22 -11.47
CA ILE A 115 10.50 -13.15 -11.83
C ILE A 115 10.39 -13.38 -13.33
N PRO A 116 9.66 -14.42 -13.78
CA PRO A 116 9.57 -14.73 -15.19
C PRO A 116 8.75 -13.71 -15.98
N ALA A 117 9.02 -13.59 -17.26
CA ALA A 117 8.14 -12.92 -18.21
C ALA A 117 6.79 -13.67 -18.29
N GLY A 118 5.74 -12.94 -18.68
CA GLY A 118 4.42 -13.56 -18.82
C GLY A 118 3.32 -12.57 -19.14
N GLU A 119 2.09 -13.04 -19.17
CA GLU A 119 0.91 -12.22 -19.39
C GLU A 119 -0.17 -12.59 -18.37
N PHE A 120 -0.89 -11.59 -17.87
CA PHE A 120 -1.93 -11.78 -16.86
C PHE A 120 -3.06 -10.76 -17.00
N VAL A 121 -4.11 -10.93 -16.21
CA VAL A 121 -5.18 -9.96 -16.06
C VAL A 121 -4.92 -9.14 -14.80
N MET A 122 -4.58 -7.86 -14.99
CA MET A 122 -4.32 -6.89 -13.94
C MET A 122 -5.61 -6.26 -13.45
N GLY A 123 -5.70 -6.04 -12.13
CA GLY A 123 -6.86 -5.47 -11.47
C GLY A 123 -7.91 -6.51 -11.06
N SER A 124 -9.04 -6.04 -10.55
CA SER A 124 -10.16 -6.90 -10.14
C SER A 124 -11.45 -6.10 -10.04
N TYR A 125 -12.58 -6.73 -10.37
CA TYR A 125 -13.92 -6.20 -10.11
C TYR A 125 -14.37 -6.43 -8.65
N HIS A 126 -13.62 -7.18 -7.86
CA HIS A 126 -13.89 -7.43 -6.43
C HIS A 126 -13.34 -6.32 -5.54
N GLY A 127 -12.50 -5.45 -6.07
CA GLY A 127 -11.85 -4.37 -5.33
C GLY A 127 -12.62 -3.04 -5.35
N GLU A 128 -11.91 -2.00 -4.92
CA GLU A 128 -12.41 -0.64 -4.96
C GLU A 128 -12.50 -0.13 -6.43
N PRO A 129 -13.27 0.93 -6.71
CA PRO A 129 -13.50 1.41 -8.08
C PRO A 129 -12.25 1.74 -8.91
N ASP A 130 -11.13 1.94 -8.27
CA ASP A 130 -9.85 2.22 -8.91
C ASP A 130 -9.07 0.98 -9.35
N THR A 131 -9.59 -0.22 -9.05
CA THR A 131 -8.99 -1.51 -9.41
C THR A 131 -9.57 -2.11 -10.70
N TYR A 132 -10.53 -1.46 -11.32
CA TYR A 132 -11.17 -1.88 -12.56
C TYR A 132 -11.43 -0.72 -13.53
N PRO A 133 -11.72 -0.96 -14.82
CA PRO A 133 -11.84 -2.26 -15.49
C PRO A 133 -10.50 -2.98 -15.58
N THR A 134 -10.58 -4.32 -15.51
CA THR A 134 -9.40 -5.18 -15.64
C THR A 134 -8.73 -5.05 -17.01
N THR A 135 -7.43 -5.32 -17.09
CA THR A 135 -6.63 -5.14 -18.30
C THR A 135 -5.69 -6.34 -18.48
N LYS A 136 -5.56 -6.82 -19.73
CA LYS A 136 -4.48 -7.75 -20.05
C LYS A 136 -3.16 -6.99 -20.08
N VAL A 137 -2.20 -7.47 -19.31
CA VAL A 137 -0.87 -6.87 -19.23
C VAL A 137 0.17 -7.94 -19.50
N LYS A 138 1.18 -7.57 -20.29
CA LYS A 138 2.32 -8.41 -20.62
C LYS A 138 3.57 -7.89 -19.92
N ILE A 139 4.27 -8.75 -19.24
CA ILE A 139 5.62 -8.54 -18.72
C ILE A 139 6.58 -9.13 -19.76
N ASP A 140 7.16 -8.27 -20.58
CA ASP A 140 7.90 -8.69 -21.78
C ASP A 140 9.20 -9.40 -21.47
N LYS A 141 9.85 -9.06 -20.37
CA LYS A 141 11.14 -9.62 -19.95
C LYS A 141 11.08 -10.09 -18.51
N ALA A 142 11.80 -11.17 -18.23
CA ALA A 142 12.05 -11.55 -16.85
C ALA A 142 12.91 -10.46 -16.17
N PHE A 143 12.76 -10.30 -14.86
CA PHE A 143 13.50 -9.33 -14.06
C PHE A 143 13.82 -9.91 -12.68
N TRP A 144 14.71 -9.27 -11.96
CA TRP A 144 15.01 -9.64 -10.57
C TRP A 144 14.23 -8.75 -9.62
N MET A 145 13.63 -9.33 -8.59
CA MET A 145 12.93 -8.55 -7.55
C MET A 145 13.50 -8.90 -6.18
N GLY A 146 13.67 -7.89 -5.34
CA GLY A 146 14.06 -8.10 -3.95
C GLY A 146 13.13 -9.10 -3.26
N GLU A 147 13.69 -10.16 -2.70
CA GLU A 147 12.97 -11.21 -1.98
C GLU A 147 12.09 -10.61 -0.86
N LEU A 148 12.58 -9.56 -0.25
CA LEU A 148 11.96 -8.78 0.82
C LEU A 148 11.93 -7.30 0.46
N GLU A 149 11.18 -6.53 1.23
CA GLU A 149 11.29 -5.07 1.25
C GLU A 149 12.70 -4.65 1.68
N VAL A 150 13.14 -3.47 1.27
CA VAL A 150 14.43 -2.90 1.70
C VAL A 150 14.41 -2.69 3.21
N THR A 151 15.40 -3.22 3.91
CA THR A 151 15.51 -3.11 5.37
C THR A 151 16.14 -1.79 5.81
N ASN A 152 15.97 -1.42 7.09
CA ASN A 152 16.64 -0.26 7.68
C ASN A 152 18.17 -0.36 7.52
N GLN A 153 18.74 -1.55 7.76
CA GLN A 153 20.18 -1.77 7.60
C GLN A 153 20.63 -1.52 6.16
N GLN A 154 19.91 -2.05 5.19
CA GLN A 154 20.22 -1.86 3.77
C GLN A 154 20.08 -0.40 3.36
N TYR A 155 19.01 0.26 3.77
CA TYR A 155 18.76 1.68 3.47
C TYR A 155 19.85 2.59 4.06
N ASN A 156 20.24 2.32 5.30
CA ASN A 156 21.24 3.10 6.03
C ASN A 156 22.67 2.96 5.48
N THR A 157 22.95 2.01 4.56
CA THR A 157 24.21 1.97 3.82
C THR A 157 24.39 3.18 2.90
N ILE A 158 23.30 3.85 2.55
CA ILE A 158 23.27 5.04 1.69
C ILE A 158 22.83 6.27 2.47
N PHE A 159 21.81 6.14 3.32
CA PHE A 159 21.25 7.22 4.12
C PHE A 159 21.35 6.95 5.63
N PRO A 160 22.56 7.03 6.22
CA PRO A 160 22.82 6.58 7.59
C PRO A 160 22.09 7.40 8.67
N GLN A 161 21.52 8.56 8.33
CA GLN A 161 20.77 9.40 9.25
C GLN A 161 19.27 9.11 9.27
N HIS A 162 18.81 8.18 8.40
CA HIS A 162 17.40 7.82 8.38
C HIS A 162 17.02 7.00 9.61
N ASP A 163 15.88 7.33 10.20
CA ASP A 163 15.28 6.59 11.31
C ASP A 163 13.79 6.33 11.03
N SER A 164 13.43 5.07 10.90
CA SER A 164 12.03 4.63 10.76
C SER A 164 11.21 4.82 12.06
N ARG A 165 11.85 5.19 13.17
CA ARG A 165 11.24 5.54 14.45
C ARG A 165 10.45 4.38 15.09
N TYR A 166 9.37 4.75 15.75
CA TYR A 166 8.50 3.87 16.52
C TYR A 166 7.06 3.99 16.03
N VAL A 167 6.27 2.92 16.20
CA VAL A 167 4.81 2.95 16.11
C VAL A 167 4.29 3.10 17.53
N ASP A 168 3.61 4.20 17.79
CA ASP A 168 3.09 4.55 19.10
C ASP A 168 1.62 4.10 19.23
N GLN A 169 1.20 3.77 20.44
CA GLN A 169 -0.19 3.41 20.72
C GLN A 169 -1.17 4.57 20.56
N GLN A 170 -0.73 5.82 20.70
CA GLN A 170 -1.61 6.99 20.68
C GLN A 170 -1.42 7.85 19.43
N TRP A 171 -0.16 7.99 18.96
CA TRP A 171 0.21 8.93 17.91
C TRP A 171 1.19 8.28 16.94
N LYS A 172 0.72 7.98 15.77
CA LYS A 172 1.44 7.23 14.71
C LYS A 172 2.84 7.76 14.38
N ASP A 173 3.06 9.05 14.60
CA ASP A 173 4.28 9.74 14.20
C ASP A 173 5.09 10.28 15.39
N HIS A 174 4.74 9.85 16.59
CA HIS A 174 5.49 10.24 17.77
C HIS A 174 6.86 9.58 17.81
N VAL A 175 7.85 10.36 18.24
CA VAL A 175 9.22 9.87 18.54
C VAL A 175 9.33 9.23 19.93
N VAL A 176 8.24 9.28 20.71
CA VAL A 176 8.18 8.64 22.04
C VAL A 176 8.26 7.13 21.85
N PRO A 177 9.07 6.40 22.65
CA PRO A 177 9.21 4.96 22.53
C PRO A 177 7.87 4.22 22.58
N GLY A 178 7.48 3.64 21.48
CA GLY A 178 6.38 2.72 21.31
C GLY A 178 6.92 1.39 20.78
N TYR A 179 6.23 0.80 19.81
CA TYR A 179 6.73 -0.39 19.13
C TYR A 179 7.83 0.01 18.12
N PRO A 180 9.06 -0.52 18.21
CA PRO A 180 10.15 -0.11 17.34
C PRO A 180 9.92 -0.58 15.89
N ALA A 181 10.11 0.33 14.94
CA ALA A 181 10.08 0.07 13.51
C ALA A 181 11.45 0.31 12.84
N ASN A 182 12.48 0.57 13.65
CA ASN A 182 13.82 0.97 13.21
C ASN A 182 14.92 -0.06 13.49
N LYS A 183 14.55 -1.31 13.81
CA LYS A 183 15.55 -2.38 13.94
C LYS A 183 16.19 -2.66 12.57
N PRO A 184 17.46 -3.08 12.54
CA PRO A 184 18.21 -3.28 11.28
C PRO A 184 17.49 -4.13 10.24
N GLU A 185 16.87 -5.24 10.65
CA GLU A 185 16.22 -6.22 9.76
C GLU A 185 14.75 -5.91 9.48
N GLN A 186 14.17 -4.87 10.09
CA GLN A 186 12.82 -4.43 9.76
C GLN A 186 12.83 -3.65 8.45
N PRO A 187 11.73 -3.68 7.67
CA PRO A 187 11.62 -2.87 6.48
C PRO A 187 11.71 -1.39 6.81
N VAL A 188 12.41 -0.65 5.95
CA VAL A 188 12.46 0.81 6.07
C VAL A 188 11.08 1.40 5.77
N ILE A 189 10.65 2.33 6.61
CA ILE A 189 9.41 3.10 6.45
C ILE A 189 9.67 4.60 6.61
N ARG A 190 8.66 5.43 6.38
CA ARG A 190 8.80 6.91 6.39
C ARG A 190 9.80 7.42 5.34
N VAL A 191 9.91 6.71 4.25
CA VAL A 191 10.64 7.12 3.06
C VAL A 191 9.64 7.59 2.01
N SER A 192 9.96 8.70 1.33
CA SER A 192 9.16 9.16 0.20
C SER A 192 9.50 8.37 -1.07
N TYR A 193 8.66 8.50 -2.09
CA TYR A 193 8.99 7.97 -3.42
C TYR A 193 10.32 8.55 -3.95
N ASN A 194 10.54 9.85 -3.74
CA ASN A 194 11.77 10.52 -4.19
C ASN A 194 13.00 9.93 -3.49
N ASP A 195 12.91 9.66 -2.18
CA ASP A 195 14.00 9.03 -1.42
C ASP A 195 14.27 7.60 -1.90
N ALA A 196 13.21 6.83 -2.16
CA ALA A 196 13.34 5.46 -2.69
C ALA A 196 13.98 5.43 -4.08
N MET A 197 13.63 6.37 -4.97
CA MET A 197 14.24 6.50 -6.30
C MET A 197 15.70 6.96 -6.21
N GLU A 198 16.05 7.87 -5.31
CA GLU A 198 17.43 8.29 -5.11
C GLU A 198 18.27 7.15 -4.52
N TYR A 199 17.71 6.35 -3.60
CA TYR A 199 18.33 5.11 -3.13
C TYR A 199 18.63 4.17 -4.29
N CYS A 200 17.67 3.88 -5.15
CA CYS A 200 17.85 3.05 -6.33
C CYS A 200 18.95 3.57 -7.24
N LYS A 201 18.97 4.86 -7.51
CA LYS A 201 19.97 5.51 -8.36
C LYS A 201 21.39 5.38 -7.79
N ILE A 202 21.59 5.66 -6.51
CA ILE A 202 22.90 5.53 -5.85
C ILE A 202 23.34 4.06 -5.83
N LEU A 203 22.41 3.14 -5.52
CA LEU A 203 22.70 1.71 -5.51
C LEU A 203 23.08 1.21 -6.92
N SER A 204 22.40 1.69 -7.96
CA SER A 204 22.75 1.39 -9.35
C SER A 204 24.17 1.86 -9.70
N GLN A 205 24.54 3.06 -9.28
CA GLN A 205 25.89 3.60 -9.51
C GLN A 205 26.96 2.79 -8.78
N LYS A 206 26.68 2.32 -7.56
CA LYS A 206 27.62 1.50 -6.77
C LYS A 206 27.82 0.10 -7.35
N THR A 207 26.78 -0.49 -7.90
CA THR A 207 26.78 -1.89 -8.33
C THR A 207 26.97 -2.09 -9.81
N GLY A 208 26.76 -1.04 -10.61
CA GLY A 208 26.74 -1.12 -12.09
C GLY A 208 25.50 -1.82 -12.65
N LEU A 209 24.51 -2.13 -11.81
CA LEU A 209 23.25 -2.76 -12.20
C LEU A 209 22.13 -1.73 -12.40
N ASN A 210 21.15 -2.05 -13.24
CA ASN A 210 19.98 -1.18 -13.42
C ASN A 210 18.96 -1.45 -12.32
N ILE A 211 19.12 -0.83 -11.15
CA ILE A 211 18.27 -1.00 -9.98
C ILE A 211 17.23 0.13 -9.92
N THR A 212 15.97 -0.22 -9.77
CA THR A 212 14.86 0.73 -9.72
C THR A 212 13.68 0.19 -8.91
N LEU A 213 12.63 0.99 -8.72
CA LEU A 213 11.35 0.50 -8.22
C LEU A 213 10.61 -0.30 -9.31
N PRO A 214 9.79 -1.29 -8.95
CA PRO A 214 8.94 -1.96 -9.92
C PRO A 214 7.90 -0.98 -10.51
N THR A 215 7.44 -1.24 -11.74
CA THR A 215 6.17 -0.69 -12.19
C THR A 215 5.03 -1.33 -11.41
N GLU A 216 3.86 -0.69 -11.40
CA GLU A 216 2.68 -1.26 -10.77
C GLU A 216 2.31 -2.63 -11.35
N ALA A 217 2.49 -2.81 -12.67
CA ALA A 217 2.25 -4.08 -13.33
C ALA A 217 3.26 -5.16 -12.96
N GLN A 218 4.55 -4.83 -12.90
CA GLN A 218 5.59 -5.74 -12.42
C GLN A 218 5.32 -6.17 -10.98
N TRP A 219 4.91 -5.23 -10.13
CA TRP A 219 4.58 -5.51 -8.74
C TRP A 219 3.37 -6.45 -8.62
N GLU A 220 2.26 -6.18 -9.34
CA GLU A 220 1.05 -7.02 -9.26
C GLU A 220 1.29 -8.42 -9.85
N TRP A 221 2.01 -8.53 -10.97
CA TRP A 221 2.44 -9.81 -11.52
C TRP A 221 3.23 -10.64 -10.51
N ALA A 222 4.23 -10.02 -9.89
CA ALA A 222 5.09 -10.64 -8.89
C ALA A 222 4.30 -11.04 -7.63
N CYS A 223 3.38 -10.19 -7.17
CA CYS A 223 2.52 -10.43 -6.02
C CYS A 223 1.60 -11.64 -6.24
N ARG A 224 0.96 -11.72 -7.41
CA ARG A 224 0.02 -12.79 -7.74
C ARG A 224 0.67 -14.17 -7.80
N GLY A 225 1.92 -14.27 -8.22
CA GLY A 225 2.60 -15.58 -8.32
C GLY A 225 1.84 -16.62 -9.15
N GLY A 226 1.02 -16.17 -10.12
CA GLY A 226 0.16 -17.01 -10.97
C GLY A 226 -1.30 -17.11 -10.55
N SER A 227 -1.67 -16.60 -9.39
CA SER A 227 -3.05 -16.62 -8.88
C SER A 227 -3.91 -15.50 -9.50
N ASP A 228 -5.19 -15.78 -9.75
CA ASP A 228 -6.22 -14.81 -10.09
C ASP A 228 -7.11 -14.43 -8.91
N GLU A 229 -6.87 -15.03 -7.76
CA GLU A 229 -7.57 -14.76 -6.51
C GLU A 229 -7.18 -13.40 -5.88
N ASP A 230 -7.80 -13.06 -4.75
CA ASP A 230 -7.51 -11.84 -3.99
C ASP A 230 -6.07 -11.79 -3.49
N PHE A 231 -5.53 -12.95 -3.11
CA PHE A 231 -4.16 -13.16 -2.61
C PHE A 231 -3.51 -14.30 -3.39
N TRP A 232 -2.17 -14.37 -3.38
CA TRP A 232 -1.48 -15.50 -3.99
C TRP A 232 -1.86 -16.86 -3.37
N PHE A 233 -2.35 -16.86 -2.15
CA PHE A 233 -2.74 -18.05 -1.38
C PHE A 233 -4.26 -18.25 -1.29
N GLY A 234 -5.08 -17.48 -2.01
CA GLY A 234 -6.53 -17.63 -2.06
C GLY A 234 -7.30 -16.31 -1.93
N ASN A 235 -8.49 -16.38 -1.38
CA ASN A 235 -9.39 -15.22 -1.24
C ASN A 235 -9.55 -14.78 0.23
N LEU A 236 -10.44 -13.82 0.48
CA LEU A 236 -10.74 -13.30 1.82
C LEU A 236 -11.17 -14.36 2.85
N ASN A 237 -11.41 -15.62 2.43
CA ASN A 237 -11.71 -16.74 3.31
C ASN A 237 -10.49 -17.60 3.64
N ALA A 238 -9.30 -17.29 3.13
CA ALA A 238 -8.08 -18.02 3.38
C ALA A 238 -7.61 -17.92 4.84
N ASP A 239 -6.72 -18.81 5.24
CA ASP A 239 -5.98 -18.72 6.50
C ASP A 239 -4.80 -17.74 6.33
N PHE A 240 -4.80 -16.67 7.10
CA PHE A 240 -3.76 -15.64 7.06
C PHE A 240 -2.60 -15.90 8.03
N GLY A 241 -2.70 -16.92 8.90
CA GLY A 241 -1.82 -17.09 10.06
C GLY A 241 -0.32 -17.17 9.79
N LYS A 242 0.08 -17.67 8.60
CA LYS A 242 1.49 -17.77 8.18
C LYS A 242 1.76 -17.13 6.82
N LYS A 243 0.85 -16.32 6.36
CA LYS A 243 0.90 -15.82 4.98
C LYS A 243 1.50 -14.45 4.87
N ASP A 244 1.10 -13.55 5.78
CA ASP A 244 1.61 -12.18 5.75
C ASP A 244 1.33 -11.42 7.06
N ASN A 245 2.00 -10.29 7.28
CA ASN A 245 1.82 -9.42 8.42
C ASN A 245 0.72 -8.39 8.15
N LEU A 246 -0.47 -8.71 8.58
CA LEU A 246 -1.66 -7.87 8.45
C LEU A 246 -2.13 -7.36 9.81
N ALA A 247 -3.15 -6.52 9.80
CA ALA A 247 -3.84 -6.09 10.99
C ALA A 247 -4.45 -7.30 11.73
N ASP A 248 -3.87 -7.65 12.84
CA ASP A 248 -4.17 -8.80 13.68
C ASP A 248 -4.36 -8.46 15.16
N VAL A 249 -4.37 -9.47 16.04
CA VAL A 249 -4.48 -9.28 17.49
C VAL A 249 -3.30 -8.46 18.05
N THR A 250 -2.10 -8.61 17.49
CA THR A 250 -0.93 -7.81 17.90
C THR A 250 -1.14 -6.34 17.60
N THR A 251 -1.59 -6.02 16.40
CA THR A 251 -1.92 -4.64 16.02
C THR A 251 -2.95 -4.05 16.96
N ASN A 252 -3.91 -4.86 17.42
CA ASN A 252 -4.91 -4.44 18.38
C ASN A 252 -4.32 -4.10 19.76
N LYS A 253 -3.33 -4.85 20.23
CA LYS A 253 -2.61 -4.55 21.48
C LYS A 253 -1.88 -3.21 21.42
N PHE A 254 -1.41 -2.85 20.25
CA PHE A 254 -0.71 -1.60 19.94
C PHE A 254 -1.59 -0.62 19.14
N ALA A 255 -2.91 -0.87 19.10
CA ALA A 255 -3.82 -0.08 18.30
C ALA A 255 -3.77 1.38 18.70
N VAL A 256 -3.50 2.19 17.73
CA VAL A 256 -3.54 3.64 17.83
C VAL A 256 -4.99 4.07 17.71
N SER A 257 -5.47 4.90 18.62
CA SER A 257 -6.82 5.42 18.56
C SER A 257 -7.09 6.06 17.18
N GLY A 258 -8.16 5.61 16.51
CA GLY A 258 -8.53 6.10 15.18
C GLY A 258 -7.78 5.46 14.02
N VAL A 259 -6.92 4.48 14.24
CA VAL A 259 -6.41 3.60 13.18
C VAL A 259 -7.37 2.43 13.00
N ASP A 260 -7.81 2.25 11.78
CA ASP A 260 -8.33 0.99 11.33
C ASP A 260 -7.17 -0.03 11.39
N PRO A 261 -7.13 -0.97 12.28
CA PRO A 261 -8.16 -1.94 12.58
C PRO A 261 -8.38 -2.17 14.07
N GLN A 262 -8.94 -1.24 14.78
CA GLN A 262 -9.48 -1.66 16.07
C GLN A 262 -10.53 -2.74 15.80
N PRO A 263 -10.48 -3.90 16.44
CA PRO A 263 -11.61 -4.79 16.40
C PRO A 263 -12.78 -4.02 16.94
N MET A 264 -13.74 -3.76 16.09
CA MET A 264 -15.00 -3.23 16.57
C MET A 264 -15.61 -4.27 17.51
N SER A 265 -16.02 -3.82 18.68
CA SER A 265 -16.86 -4.66 19.54
C SER A 265 -17.99 -5.25 18.71
N PRO A 266 -18.29 -6.54 18.85
CA PRO A 266 -19.48 -7.15 18.24
C PRO A 266 -20.77 -6.39 18.52
N GLU A 267 -20.80 -5.61 19.60
CA GLU A 267 -21.91 -4.73 19.99
C GLU A 267 -21.97 -3.43 19.18
N SER A 268 -20.92 -3.08 18.46
CA SER A 268 -20.92 -1.89 17.62
C SER A 268 -21.91 -2.05 16.47
N PRO A 269 -22.79 -1.04 16.21
CA PRO A 269 -23.72 -1.08 15.09
C PRO A 269 -23.02 -1.17 13.73
N TRP A 270 -21.74 -0.85 13.67
CA TRP A 270 -20.90 -0.92 12.47
C TRP A 270 -20.26 -2.29 12.25
N TYR A 271 -20.25 -3.17 13.26
CA TYR A 271 -19.58 -4.48 13.20
C TYR A 271 -20.06 -5.33 12.01
N LYS A 272 -21.34 -5.30 11.70
CA LYS A 272 -21.93 -6.06 10.58
C LYS A 272 -21.36 -5.70 9.21
N TYR A 273 -20.77 -4.50 9.07
CA TYR A 273 -20.17 -4.05 7.81
C TYR A 273 -18.70 -4.49 7.67
N TYR A 274 -18.15 -5.15 8.69
CA TYR A 274 -16.75 -5.57 8.77
C TYR A 274 -16.62 -7.08 8.94
N THR A 275 -17.40 -7.82 8.15
CA THR A 275 -17.51 -9.30 8.24
C THR A 275 -16.20 -10.06 7.94
N PHE A 276 -15.21 -9.38 7.38
CA PHE A 276 -13.88 -9.93 7.08
C PHE A 276 -12.86 -9.77 8.22
N LEU A 277 -13.20 -9.05 9.27
CA LEU A 277 -12.36 -8.88 10.46
C LEU A 277 -12.01 -10.18 11.19
N PRO A 278 -12.92 -11.18 11.31
CA PRO A 278 -12.69 -12.29 12.21
C PRO A 278 -11.46 -13.13 11.90
N LYS A 279 -10.93 -13.11 10.66
CA LYS A 279 -9.86 -14.03 10.28
C LYS A 279 -8.46 -13.54 10.61
N ALA A 280 -8.16 -12.27 10.35
CA ALA A 280 -6.94 -11.65 10.84
C ALA A 280 -6.99 -11.41 12.36
N ALA A 281 -8.18 -11.20 12.93
CA ALA A 281 -8.37 -11.05 14.37
C ALA A 281 -8.01 -12.30 15.20
N ASN A 282 -7.90 -13.46 14.58
CA ASN A 282 -7.48 -14.70 15.24
C ASN A 282 -5.97 -14.97 15.10
N VAL A 283 -5.24 -14.14 14.39
CA VAL A 283 -3.79 -14.23 14.26
C VAL A 283 -3.14 -13.38 15.34
N ASP A 284 -2.19 -13.92 16.05
CA ASP A 284 -1.32 -13.22 17.01
C ASP A 284 0.12 -13.58 16.69
N ASP A 285 0.71 -12.83 15.79
CA ASP A 285 2.08 -13.09 15.36
C ASP A 285 3.14 -12.42 16.24
N GLY A 286 2.71 -11.62 17.20
CA GLY A 286 3.56 -11.00 18.22
C GLY A 286 4.34 -9.78 17.72
N SER A 287 4.08 -9.26 16.52
CA SER A 287 4.84 -8.15 15.97
C SER A 287 4.01 -7.22 15.08
N LEU A 288 4.27 -5.91 15.15
CA LEU A 288 3.64 -4.92 14.28
C LEU A 288 4.33 -4.82 12.94
N VAL A 289 5.66 -4.71 12.94
CA VAL A 289 6.51 -4.65 11.75
C VAL A 289 7.51 -5.78 11.86
N GLN A 290 7.42 -6.75 10.98
CA GLN A 290 8.21 -7.97 11.10
C GLN A 290 9.68 -7.75 10.77
N VAL A 291 10.50 -8.45 11.53
CA VAL A 291 11.94 -8.54 11.31
C VAL A 291 12.17 -9.67 10.32
N GLY A 292 12.82 -9.32 9.18
CA GLY A 292 13.33 -10.32 8.25
C GLY A 292 12.30 -11.14 7.48
N GLY A 293 11.04 -10.72 7.40
CA GLY A 293 9.97 -11.25 6.53
C GLY A 293 9.77 -12.76 6.39
N LYS A 294 10.85 -13.52 6.52
CA LYS A 294 10.88 -15.01 6.34
C LYS A 294 10.16 -15.81 7.44
N LYS A 295 9.53 -15.13 8.36
CA LYS A 295 8.59 -15.74 9.29
C LYS A 295 7.34 -16.28 8.57
N TYR A 296 7.01 -15.70 7.44
CA TYR A 296 5.87 -16.03 6.62
C TYR A 296 6.27 -16.95 5.45
N GLU A 297 5.27 -17.46 4.75
CA GLU A 297 5.49 -18.27 3.55
C GLU A 297 5.76 -17.36 2.35
N ALA A 298 6.71 -17.78 1.50
CA ALA A 298 6.94 -17.13 0.23
C ALA A 298 5.83 -17.46 -0.77
N ASN A 299 5.53 -16.53 -1.67
CA ASN A 299 4.66 -16.80 -2.80
C ASN A 299 5.36 -17.74 -3.82
N PRO A 300 4.67 -18.23 -4.86
CA PRO A 300 5.26 -19.13 -5.86
C PRO A 300 6.52 -18.62 -6.56
N PHE A 301 6.73 -17.31 -6.61
CA PHE A 301 7.97 -16.72 -7.15
C PHE A 301 9.09 -16.56 -6.12
N GLY A 302 8.85 -16.93 -4.85
CA GLY A 302 9.84 -16.81 -3.79
C GLY A 302 9.86 -15.47 -3.07
N LEU A 303 8.82 -14.65 -3.23
CA LEU A 303 8.70 -13.33 -2.60
C LEU A 303 7.91 -13.43 -1.28
N TYR A 304 8.36 -12.69 -0.29
CA TYR A 304 7.72 -12.59 1.02
C TYR A 304 7.02 -11.24 1.19
N CYS A 305 6.03 -11.18 2.07
CA CYS A 305 5.37 -9.96 2.51
C CYS A 305 4.75 -9.13 1.37
N MET A 306 4.10 -9.83 0.41
CA MET A 306 3.46 -9.14 -0.73
C MET A 306 2.06 -8.59 -0.41
N HIS A 307 1.47 -8.98 0.73
CA HIS A 307 0.10 -8.60 1.13
C HIS A 307 0.02 -7.95 2.50
N GLY A 308 1.14 -7.44 3.02
CA GLY A 308 1.19 -6.88 4.37
C GLY A 308 2.55 -6.30 4.70
N ASN A 309 2.92 -6.37 5.97
CA ASN A 309 4.14 -5.83 6.54
C ASN A 309 4.27 -4.32 6.31
N VAL A 310 4.81 -3.86 5.19
CA VAL A 310 4.76 -2.45 4.80
C VAL A 310 4.25 -2.30 3.37
N ALA A 311 3.48 -1.25 3.11
CA ALA A 311 3.05 -0.93 1.76
C ALA A 311 4.26 -0.41 0.94
N GLU A 312 4.24 -0.63 -0.37
CA GLU A 312 5.42 -0.47 -1.20
C GLU A 312 5.23 0.55 -2.32
N TRP A 313 6.17 1.50 -2.42
CA TRP A 313 6.24 2.39 -3.57
C TRP A 313 6.49 1.63 -4.86
N THR A 314 5.76 2.01 -5.91
CA THR A 314 6.05 1.65 -7.29
C THR A 314 6.43 2.89 -8.10
N ARG A 315 7.12 2.72 -9.23
CA ARG A 315 7.48 3.88 -10.07
C ARG A 315 6.33 4.40 -10.93
N SER A 316 5.16 3.72 -10.93
CA SER A 316 4.01 4.09 -11.74
C SER A 316 3.23 5.27 -11.16
N ASP A 317 2.67 6.09 -12.05
CA ASP A 317 1.73 7.14 -11.69
C ASP A 317 0.37 6.54 -11.31
N TYR A 318 -0.26 7.11 -10.28
CA TYR A 318 -1.60 6.72 -9.88
C TYR A 318 -2.64 7.32 -10.83
N VAL A 319 -3.00 6.55 -11.84
CA VAL A 319 -4.00 6.92 -12.85
C VAL A 319 -5.19 5.96 -12.82
N PRO A 320 -6.39 6.40 -13.25
CA PRO A 320 -7.54 5.50 -13.36
C PRO A 320 -7.26 4.32 -14.30
N TYR A 321 -7.83 3.17 -13.96
CA TYR A 321 -7.85 2.03 -14.87
C TYR A 321 -8.80 2.30 -16.06
N PRO A 322 -8.66 1.61 -17.22
CA PRO A 322 -7.76 0.47 -17.44
C PRO A 322 -6.29 0.83 -17.38
N TYR A 323 -5.49 -0.06 -16.82
CA TYR A 323 -4.04 0.14 -16.65
C TYR A 323 -3.38 0.48 -18.00
N LYS A 324 -2.44 1.43 -17.93
CA LYS A 324 -1.56 1.81 -19.06
C LYS A 324 -0.18 2.03 -18.48
N GLU A 325 0.81 1.34 -19.05
CA GLU A 325 2.19 1.45 -18.58
C GLU A 325 2.77 2.87 -18.75
N ASN A 326 2.45 3.50 -19.87
CA ASN A 326 2.88 4.87 -20.16
C ASN A 326 1.65 5.75 -20.41
N PRO A 327 0.96 6.20 -19.36
CA PRO A 327 -0.23 7.01 -19.54
C PRO A 327 0.12 8.39 -20.13
N LYS A 328 -0.69 8.87 -21.07
CA LYS A 328 -0.50 10.23 -21.63
C LYS A 328 -0.68 11.34 -20.59
N LYS A 329 -1.48 11.09 -19.57
CA LYS A 329 -1.72 12.00 -18.45
C LYS A 329 -0.90 11.54 -17.26
N VAL A 330 0.07 12.34 -16.87
CA VAL A 330 0.88 12.14 -15.65
C VAL A 330 0.02 12.50 -14.44
N SER A 331 0.12 11.72 -13.39
CA SER A 331 -0.51 12.00 -12.10
C SER A 331 0.50 12.68 -11.16
N GLU A 332 -0.02 13.53 -10.27
CA GLU A 332 0.79 14.07 -9.16
C GLU A 332 1.08 13.01 -8.08
N TYR A 333 0.45 11.83 -8.19
CA TYR A 333 0.56 10.75 -7.22
C TYR A 333 1.27 9.56 -7.82
N LYS A 334 2.03 8.87 -6.97
CA LYS A 334 2.66 7.59 -7.26
C LYS A 334 1.86 6.46 -6.59
N VAL A 335 1.86 5.31 -7.24
CA VAL A 335 1.15 4.13 -6.74
C VAL A 335 1.92 3.46 -5.62
N VAL A 336 1.20 3.11 -4.56
CA VAL A 336 1.64 2.25 -3.46
C VAL A 336 0.77 1.00 -3.44
N ARG A 337 1.39 -0.16 -3.21
CA ARG A 337 0.78 -1.48 -3.29
C ARG A 337 1.04 -2.31 -2.01
N GLY A 338 0.35 -3.44 -1.87
CA GLY A 338 0.62 -4.48 -0.89
C GLY A 338 -0.17 -4.38 0.41
N GLY A 339 -0.57 -3.20 0.82
CA GLY A 339 -1.08 -2.99 2.17
C GLY A 339 0.02 -3.06 3.22
N SER A 340 -0.31 -3.11 4.50
CA SER A 340 0.67 -3.11 5.58
C SER A 340 0.14 -3.75 6.85
N TYR A 341 0.97 -3.82 7.88
CA TYR A 341 0.66 -4.35 9.22
C TYR A 341 -0.57 -3.73 9.90
N ILE A 342 -1.10 -2.61 9.39
CA ILE A 342 -2.31 -1.96 9.91
C ILE A 342 -3.54 -2.14 9.03
N GLU A 343 -3.36 -2.66 7.82
CA GLU A 343 -4.48 -2.88 6.91
C GLU A 343 -5.15 -4.23 7.15
N ARG A 344 -6.46 -4.21 6.97
CA ARG A 344 -7.27 -5.42 6.93
C ARG A 344 -7.09 -6.15 5.61
N PRO A 345 -7.33 -7.47 5.56
CA PRO A 345 -7.11 -8.26 4.35
C PRO A 345 -7.69 -7.64 3.08
N LYS A 346 -8.90 -7.08 3.12
CA LYS A 346 -9.52 -6.49 1.94
C LYS A 346 -8.76 -5.31 1.32
N TYR A 347 -7.88 -4.66 2.09
CA TYR A 347 -7.07 -3.53 1.62
C TYR A 347 -5.63 -3.93 1.27
N SER A 348 -5.34 -5.24 1.39
CA SER A 348 -4.03 -5.82 1.11
C SER A 348 -4.07 -6.86 -0.01
N THR A 349 -5.13 -6.86 -0.82
CA THR A 349 -5.27 -7.78 -1.96
C THR A 349 -4.24 -7.48 -3.05
N ALA A 350 -4.00 -8.45 -3.94
CA ALA A 350 -3.07 -8.31 -5.06
C ALA A 350 -3.37 -7.09 -5.95
N TYR A 351 -4.61 -6.64 -5.96
CA TYR A 351 -5.09 -5.51 -6.78
C TYR A 351 -5.34 -4.23 -5.97
N SER A 352 -5.26 -4.24 -4.64
CA SER A 352 -5.39 -3.04 -3.80
C SER A 352 -4.30 -2.03 -4.13
N ARG A 353 -4.69 -0.76 -4.24
CA ARG A 353 -3.78 0.32 -4.62
C ARG A 353 -4.10 1.62 -3.87
N LYS A 354 -3.07 2.42 -3.62
CA LYS A 354 -3.18 3.74 -3.01
C LYS A 354 -2.33 4.73 -3.78
N GLY A 355 -2.69 6.01 -3.75
CA GLY A 355 -1.92 7.08 -4.35
C GLY A 355 -1.43 8.06 -3.30
N PHE A 356 -0.12 8.34 -3.30
CA PHE A 356 0.48 9.35 -2.44
C PHE A 356 1.34 10.31 -3.26
N TYR A 357 1.52 11.55 -2.78
CA TYR A 357 2.46 12.46 -3.39
C TYR A 357 3.90 11.94 -3.28
N PRO A 358 4.75 12.16 -4.29
CA PRO A 358 6.10 11.60 -4.32
C PRO A 358 7.02 12.09 -3.20
N TYR A 359 6.67 13.15 -2.50
CA TYR A 359 7.42 13.70 -1.36
C TYR A 359 6.90 13.25 0.01
N GLN A 360 5.77 12.51 0.06
CA GLN A 360 5.20 12.09 1.34
C GLN A 360 5.98 10.94 1.96
N CYS A 361 6.37 11.12 3.23
CA CYS A 361 6.93 10.08 4.08
C CYS A 361 5.81 9.47 4.91
N VAL A 362 5.30 8.31 4.50
CA VAL A 362 4.16 7.67 5.15
C VAL A 362 4.66 6.61 6.14
N PHE A 363 4.07 6.59 7.32
CA PHE A 363 4.56 5.81 8.48
C PHE A 363 4.50 4.29 8.31
N ASN A 364 3.77 3.78 7.33
CA ASN A 364 3.62 2.36 7.01
C ASN A 364 3.96 2.04 5.55
N VAL A 365 4.70 2.94 4.90
CA VAL A 365 5.14 2.77 3.51
C VAL A 365 6.65 2.70 3.43
N GLY A 366 7.12 1.65 2.81
CA GLY A 366 8.49 1.38 2.42
C GLY A 366 8.58 1.08 0.92
N PHE A 367 9.48 0.21 0.51
CA PHE A 367 9.64 -0.20 -0.89
C PHE A 367 10.48 -1.47 -1.03
N ARG A 368 10.33 -2.13 -2.15
CA ARG A 368 11.30 -3.13 -2.65
C ARG A 368 11.86 -2.69 -3.98
N VAL A 369 13.01 -3.22 -4.33
CA VAL A 369 13.71 -2.87 -5.58
C VAL A 369 13.70 -4.02 -6.56
N ILE A 370 13.84 -3.68 -7.85
CA ILE A 370 14.08 -4.63 -8.93
C ILE A 370 15.40 -4.35 -9.62
N ILE A 371 15.94 -5.36 -10.30
CA ILE A 371 17.03 -5.20 -11.28
C ILE A 371 16.42 -5.53 -12.64
N GLU A 372 16.53 -4.60 -13.58
CA GLU A 372 16.15 -4.80 -14.98
C GLU A 372 17.39 -5.15 -15.81
N ASP A 373 17.27 -6.20 -16.66
CA ASP A 373 18.31 -6.64 -17.58
C ASP A 373 18.39 -5.73 -18.81
#